data_f847232ad941bc33709b44ae1edfacf5
#
_entry.id   f847232ad941bc33709b44ae1edfacf5
#
_cell.length_a   1.000
_cell.length_b   1.000
_cell.length_c   1.000
_cell.angle_alpha   90.00
_cell.angle_beta   90.00
_cell.angle_gamma   90.00
#
_symmetry.space_group_name_H-M   'P 1'
#
loop_
_entity.id
_entity.type
_entity.pdbx_description
1 polymer ?
#
loop_
_entity_poly.entity_id
_entity_poly.type
_entity_poly.pdbx_seq_one_letter_code
_entity_poly.pdbx_strand_id
1 'polypeptide(L)'
;TSLISDFYGQIGDIHYQMKNQEKAYEAYEEALKYNDKNIVVLNNYSYFLTLDKKDLKKAERMSAQCIKLQPDNSTYLDTYAWVFFMQGNYTLAKIYIESAISKDTTKSPELADHYGDILYMSGEKEKAVEQWIKAKELGKESEILDRKIAEKIYIEEVVK
;
A
#
# COMPACT_ATOMS: atom_id res chain seq x y z
N THR A 1 6.49 -5.76 -25.59
CA THR A 1 7.63 -6.37 -24.91
C THR A 1 7.75 -5.87 -23.48
N SER A 2 8.52 -6.57 -22.66
CA SER A 2 8.77 -6.18 -21.28
C SER A 2 9.36 -4.77 -21.15
N LEU A 3 10.26 -4.39 -22.05
CA LEU A 3 10.87 -3.05 -22.03
C LEU A 3 9.83 -1.95 -22.29
N ILE A 4 8.94 -2.16 -23.24
CA ILE A 4 7.86 -1.20 -23.54
C ILE A 4 6.90 -1.12 -22.34
N SER A 5 6.58 -2.25 -21.75
CA SER A 5 5.76 -2.29 -20.54
C SER A 5 6.39 -1.45 -19.41
N ASP A 6 7.69 -1.60 -19.20
CA ASP A 6 8.41 -0.85 -18.16
C ASP A 6 8.39 0.66 -18.44
N PHE A 7 8.54 1.09 -19.70
CA PHE A 7 8.43 2.50 -20.05
C PHE A 7 7.05 3.07 -19.73
N TYR A 8 5.99 2.37 -20.11
CA TYR A 8 4.64 2.82 -19.78
C TYR A 8 4.40 2.84 -18.25
N GLY A 9 4.98 1.88 -17.54
CA GLY A 9 4.94 1.89 -16.08
C GLY A 9 5.57 3.15 -15.49
N GLN A 10 6.75 3.51 -15.97
CA GLN A 10 7.44 4.74 -15.55
C GLN A 10 6.64 5.99 -15.90
N ILE A 11 6.04 6.03 -17.09
CA ILE A 11 5.15 7.13 -17.50
C ILE A 11 3.98 7.24 -16.52
N GLY A 12 3.39 6.10 -16.13
CA GLY A 12 2.32 6.06 -15.14
C GLY A 12 2.75 6.63 -13.80
N ASP A 13 3.92 6.23 -13.30
CA ASP A 13 4.47 6.72 -12.04
C ASP A 13 4.67 8.24 -12.07
N ILE A 14 5.21 8.76 -13.16
CA ILE A 14 5.44 10.20 -13.34
C ILE A 14 4.11 10.95 -13.33
N HIS A 15 3.13 10.49 -14.09
CA HIS A 15 1.81 11.13 -14.10
C HIS A 15 1.15 11.12 -12.73
N TYR A 16 1.28 10.03 -12.00
CA TYR A 16 0.71 9.96 -10.64
C TYR A 16 1.38 10.99 -9.71
N GLN A 17 2.71 11.11 -9.78
CA GLN A 17 3.46 12.10 -9.00
C GLN A 17 3.06 13.54 -9.37
N MET A 18 2.69 13.76 -10.63
CA MET A 18 2.19 15.05 -11.11
C MET A 18 0.71 15.27 -10.78
N LYS A 19 0.10 14.38 -10.01
CA LYS A 19 -1.33 14.42 -9.63
C LYS A 19 -2.27 14.31 -10.82
N ASN A 20 -1.83 13.63 -11.87
CA ASN A 20 -2.62 13.35 -13.06
C ASN A 20 -3.01 11.88 -13.06
N GLN A 21 -3.94 11.51 -12.19
CA GLN A 21 -4.33 10.13 -11.94
C GLN A 21 -4.89 9.44 -13.18
N GLU A 22 -5.72 10.12 -13.96
CA GLU A 22 -6.31 9.52 -15.16
C GLU A 22 -5.26 9.08 -16.17
N LYS A 23 -4.29 9.95 -16.45
CA LYS A 23 -3.19 9.62 -17.35
C LYS A 23 -2.28 8.55 -16.77
N ALA A 24 -2.08 8.56 -15.46
CA ALA A 24 -1.33 7.51 -14.80
C ALA A 24 -1.98 6.14 -15.03
N TYR A 25 -3.29 6.04 -14.82
CA TYR A 25 -4.01 4.78 -15.00
C TYR A 25 -4.04 4.34 -16.46
N GLU A 26 -4.20 5.26 -17.40
CA GLU A 26 -4.10 4.96 -18.84
C GLU A 26 -2.74 4.36 -19.19
N ALA A 27 -1.66 4.94 -18.66
CA ALA A 27 -0.31 4.44 -18.91
C ALA A 27 -0.09 3.04 -18.31
N TYR A 28 -0.60 2.80 -17.09
CA TYR A 28 -0.54 1.46 -16.48
C TYR A 28 -1.31 0.43 -17.29
N GLU A 29 -2.49 0.78 -17.81
CA GLU A 29 -3.25 -0.12 -18.67
C GLU A 29 -2.46 -0.45 -19.94
N GLU A 30 -1.81 0.53 -20.55
CA GLU A 30 -0.95 0.28 -21.70
C GLU A 30 0.23 -0.64 -21.33
N ALA A 31 0.86 -0.40 -20.18
CA ALA A 31 1.94 -1.27 -19.71
C ALA A 31 1.50 -2.73 -19.62
N LEU A 32 0.31 -2.97 -19.07
CA LEU A 32 -0.21 -4.33 -18.89
C LEU A 32 -0.63 -5.01 -20.19
N LYS A 33 -0.88 -4.27 -21.26
CA LYS A 33 -1.10 -4.85 -22.58
C LYS A 33 0.18 -5.47 -23.14
N TYR A 34 1.33 -4.87 -22.85
CA TYR A 34 2.63 -5.39 -23.31
C TYR A 34 3.20 -6.47 -22.40
N ASN A 35 2.91 -6.41 -21.12
CA ASN A 35 3.30 -7.44 -20.15
C ASN A 35 2.30 -7.46 -18.99
N ASP A 36 1.35 -8.37 -19.04
CA ASP A 36 0.30 -8.49 -18.02
C ASP A 36 0.81 -9.02 -16.68
N LYS A 37 2.07 -9.45 -16.62
CA LYS A 37 2.75 -9.90 -15.40
C LYS A 37 3.82 -8.93 -14.93
N ASN A 38 3.79 -7.68 -15.39
CA ASN A 38 4.71 -6.66 -14.91
C ASN A 38 4.38 -6.34 -13.45
N ILE A 39 5.14 -6.97 -12.55
CA ILE A 39 4.82 -6.95 -11.12
C ILE A 39 4.93 -5.55 -10.52
N VAL A 40 5.86 -4.73 -10.99
CA VAL A 40 6.01 -3.35 -10.52
C VAL A 40 4.77 -2.53 -10.88
N VAL A 41 4.30 -2.66 -12.12
CA VAL A 41 3.08 -1.97 -12.57
C VAL A 41 1.86 -2.48 -11.81
N LEU A 42 1.72 -3.80 -11.67
CA LEU A 42 0.61 -4.39 -10.93
C LEU A 42 0.55 -3.85 -9.49
N ASN A 43 1.70 -3.77 -8.84
CA ASN A 43 1.75 -3.26 -7.47
C ASN A 43 1.48 -1.75 -7.39
N ASN A 44 2.14 -0.95 -8.21
CA ASN A 44 1.98 0.51 -8.18
C ASN A 44 0.56 0.92 -8.54
N TYR A 45 0.01 0.32 -9.58
CA TYR A 45 -1.36 0.59 -10.01
C TYR A 45 -2.36 0.21 -8.92
N SER A 46 -2.22 -0.98 -8.37
CA SER A 46 -3.04 -1.45 -7.25
C SER A 46 -2.98 -0.50 -6.06
N TYR A 47 -1.78 -0.09 -5.68
CA TYR A 47 -1.57 0.80 -4.54
C TYR A 47 -2.22 2.16 -4.77
N PHE A 48 -2.02 2.75 -5.94
CA PHE A 48 -2.56 4.09 -6.23
C PHE A 48 -4.09 4.08 -6.36
N LEU A 49 -4.67 3.04 -6.96
CA LEU A 49 -6.13 2.87 -6.93
C LEU A 49 -6.65 2.80 -5.50
N THR A 50 -5.92 2.12 -4.64
CA THR A 50 -6.27 1.97 -3.23
C THR A 50 -6.23 3.32 -2.51
N LEU A 51 -5.19 4.11 -2.73
CA LEU A 51 -5.08 5.46 -2.17
C LEU A 51 -6.20 6.38 -2.66
N ASP A 52 -6.57 6.25 -3.93
CA ASP A 52 -7.65 7.06 -4.53
C ASP A 52 -9.04 6.51 -4.23
N LYS A 53 -9.13 5.38 -3.55
CA LYS A 53 -10.38 4.66 -3.25
C LYS A 53 -11.19 4.33 -4.50
N LYS A 54 -10.50 4.01 -5.60
CA LYS A 54 -11.10 3.66 -6.89
C LYS A 54 -10.88 2.20 -7.19
N ASP A 55 -11.94 1.55 -7.66
CA ASP A 55 -11.91 0.15 -8.13
C ASP A 55 -11.09 -0.78 -7.23
N LEU A 56 -11.49 -0.85 -5.97
CA LEU A 56 -10.77 -1.64 -4.96
C LEU A 56 -10.76 -3.14 -5.29
N LYS A 57 -11.77 -3.63 -6.03
CA LYS A 57 -11.77 -5.04 -6.48
C LYS A 57 -10.69 -5.30 -7.52
N LYS A 58 -10.46 -4.36 -8.44
CA LYS A 58 -9.36 -4.45 -9.40
C LYS A 58 -8.01 -4.37 -8.69
N ALA A 59 -7.88 -3.45 -7.73
CA ALA A 59 -6.68 -3.34 -6.91
C ALA A 59 -6.39 -4.65 -6.17
N GLU A 60 -7.42 -5.31 -5.62
CA GLU A 60 -7.28 -6.59 -4.95
C GLU A 60 -6.78 -7.67 -5.92
N ARG A 61 -7.37 -7.77 -7.12
CA ARG A 61 -6.96 -8.78 -8.11
C ARG A 61 -5.50 -8.60 -8.53
N MET A 62 -5.08 -7.36 -8.82
CA MET A 62 -3.71 -7.07 -9.22
C MET A 62 -2.72 -7.33 -8.09
N SER A 63 -3.07 -6.93 -6.88
CA SER A 63 -2.23 -7.16 -5.70
C SER A 63 -2.13 -8.66 -5.37
N ALA A 64 -3.22 -9.41 -5.50
CA ALA A 64 -3.21 -10.86 -5.34
C ALA A 64 -2.27 -11.53 -6.35
N GLN A 65 -2.21 -11.02 -7.58
CA GLN A 65 -1.29 -11.53 -8.59
C GLN A 65 0.17 -11.27 -8.18
N CYS A 66 0.46 -10.11 -7.59
CA CYS A 66 1.80 -9.84 -7.05
C CYS A 66 2.19 -10.84 -5.97
N ILE A 67 1.28 -11.18 -5.07
CA ILE A 67 1.51 -12.17 -4.02
C ILE A 67 1.75 -13.55 -4.60
N LYS A 68 1.02 -13.91 -5.65
CA LYS A 68 1.20 -15.18 -6.34
C LYS A 68 2.57 -15.28 -7.00
N LEU A 69 3.05 -14.19 -7.59
CA LEU A 69 4.35 -14.14 -8.26
C LEU A 69 5.52 -14.05 -7.28
N GLN A 70 5.37 -13.31 -6.18
CA GLN A 70 6.41 -13.13 -5.15
C GLN A 70 5.77 -13.16 -3.76
N PRO A 71 5.52 -14.36 -3.21
CA PRO A 71 4.75 -14.51 -1.96
C PRO A 71 5.47 -14.00 -0.70
N ASP A 72 6.79 -13.84 -0.76
CA ASP A 72 7.59 -13.41 0.40
C ASP A 72 8.05 -11.95 0.30
N ASN A 73 7.53 -11.18 -0.65
CA ASN A 73 7.89 -9.78 -0.81
C ASN A 73 7.07 -8.91 0.13
N SER A 74 7.74 -8.32 1.13
CA SER A 74 7.07 -7.51 2.17
C SER A 74 6.33 -6.29 1.60
N THR A 75 6.85 -5.66 0.55
CA THR A 75 6.21 -4.52 -0.10
C THR A 75 4.87 -4.91 -0.73
N TYR A 76 4.84 -6.05 -1.41
CA TYR A 76 3.61 -6.53 -2.06
C TYR A 76 2.60 -7.02 -1.03
N LEU A 77 3.05 -7.65 0.04
CA LEU A 77 2.20 -8.05 1.17
C LEU A 77 1.57 -6.82 1.86
N ASP A 78 2.35 -5.74 2.02
CA ASP A 78 1.85 -4.49 2.58
C ASP A 78 0.76 -3.88 1.69
N THR A 79 0.99 -3.81 0.38
CA THR A 79 -0.02 -3.30 -0.56
C THR A 79 -1.31 -4.12 -0.47
N TYR A 80 -1.20 -5.43 -0.45
CA TYR A 80 -2.35 -6.33 -0.36
C TYR A 80 -3.11 -6.12 0.96
N ALA A 81 -2.39 -5.99 2.06
CA ALA A 81 -2.99 -5.66 3.35
C ALA A 81 -3.74 -4.32 3.30
N TRP A 82 -3.16 -3.33 2.64
CA TRP A 82 -3.74 -2.00 2.56
C TRP A 82 -5.02 -1.98 1.70
N VAL A 83 -5.06 -2.78 0.63
CA VAL A 83 -6.30 -2.97 -0.15
C VAL A 83 -7.42 -3.47 0.76
N PHE A 84 -7.17 -4.52 1.55
CA PHE A 84 -8.16 -5.03 2.48
C PHE A 84 -8.56 -4.02 3.54
N PHE A 85 -7.60 -3.26 4.05
CA PHE A 85 -7.89 -2.19 5.02
C PHE A 85 -8.87 -1.16 4.43
N MET A 86 -8.63 -0.72 3.21
CA MET A 86 -9.48 0.27 2.56
C MET A 86 -10.85 -0.30 2.17
N GLN A 87 -10.97 -1.61 2.03
CA GLN A 87 -12.25 -2.30 1.84
C GLN A 87 -13.01 -2.51 3.16
N GLY A 88 -12.40 -2.19 4.30
CA GLY A 88 -13.00 -2.44 5.61
C GLY A 88 -12.82 -3.88 6.11
N ASN A 89 -12.02 -4.69 5.42
CA ASN A 89 -11.74 -6.07 5.82
C ASN A 89 -10.49 -6.10 6.71
N TYR A 90 -10.67 -5.71 7.97
CA TYR A 90 -9.55 -5.57 8.90
C TYR A 90 -8.95 -6.91 9.32
N THR A 91 -9.72 -7.98 9.29
CA THR A 91 -9.23 -9.33 9.59
C THR A 91 -8.17 -9.78 8.58
N LEU A 92 -8.47 -9.68 7.30
CA LEU A 92 -7.49 -10.02 6.26
C LEU A 92 -6.35 -9.01 6.22
N ALA A 93 -6.64 -7.73 6.41
CA ALA A 93 -5.59 -6.71 6.48
C ALA A 93 -4.56 -7.06 7.56
N LYS A 94 -5.01 -7.48 8.74
CA LYS A 94 -4.13 -7.86 9.85
C LYS A 94 -3.26 -9.06 9.50
N ILE A 95 -3.84 -10.10 8.89
CA ILE A 95 -3.10 -11.30 8.48
C ILE A 95 -1.96 -10.93 7.53
N TYR A 96 -2.23 -10.12 6.52
CA TYR A 96 -1.24 -9.80 5.50
C TYR A 96 -0.21 -8.77 5.96
N ILE A 97 -0.58 -7.80 6.82
CA ILE A 97 0.41 -6.87 7.36
C ILE A 97 1.36 -7.58 8.33
N GLU A 98 0.88 -8.50 9.14
CA GLU A 98 1.73 -9.30 10.02
C GLU A 98 2.68 -10.18 9.20
N SER A 99 2.21 -10.74 8.11
CA SER A 99 3.06 -11.47 7.17
C SER A 99 4.13 -10.56 6.55
N ALA A 100 3.74 -9.34 6.12
CA ALA A 100 4.68 -8.37 5.58
C ALA A 100 5.79 -8.04 6.58
N ILE A 101 5.43 -7.79 7.84
CA ILE A 101 6.38 -7.47 8.89
C ILE A 101 7.34 -8.65 9.13
N SER A 102 6.83 -9.88 9.13
CA SER A 102 7.67 -11.07 9.34
C SER A 102 8.68 -11.30 8.22
N LYS A 103 8.39 -10.83 7.00
CA LYS A 103 9.26 -10.96 5.82
C LYS A 103 10.16 -9.74 5.64
N ASP A 104 9.90 -8.64 6.33
CA ASP A 104 10.65 -7.39 6.15
C ASP A 104 12.01 -7.47 6.86
N THR A 105 13.07 -7.29 6.09
CA THR A 105 14.45 -7.24 6.59
C THR A 105 14.95 -5.81 6.81
N THR A 106 14.19 -4.81 6.34
CA THR A 106 14.62 -3.39 6.34
C THR A 106 14.10 -2.60 7.53
N LYS A 107 13.21 -3.16 8.33
CA LYS A 107 12.51 -2.49 9.44
C LYS A 107 11.81 -1.21 8.95
N SER A 108 10.93 -1.37 7.97
CA SER A 108 10.21 -0.27 7.33
C SER A 108 9.29 0.46 8.32
N PRO A 109 9.43 1.78 8.48
CA PRO A 109 8.52 2.55 9.31
C PRO A 109 7.10 2.57 8.75
N GLU A 110 6.93 2.46 7.42
CA GLU A 110 5.60 2.40 6.79
C GLU A 110 4.81 1.16 7.24
N LEU A 111 5.48 0.01 7.38
CA LEU A 111 4.81 -1.21 7.85
C LEU A 111 4.29 -1.04 9.27
N ALA A 112 5.08 -0.42 10.15
CA ALA A 112 4.65 -0.17 11.52
C ALA A 112 3.45 0.80 11.57
N ASP A 113 3.47 1.85 10.75
CA ASP A 113 2.38 2.81 10.67
C ASP A 113 1.09 2.15 10.16
N HIS A 114 1.16 1.41 9.05
CA HIS A 114 0.02 0.67 8.52
C HIS A 114 -0.52 -0.35 9.53
N TYR A 115 0.39 -1.04 10.23
CA TYR A 115 -0.02 -2.01 11.26
C TYR A 115 -0.78 -1.32 12.40
N GLY A 116 -0.31 -0.15 12.82
CA GLY A 116 -1.03 0.65 13.81
C GLY A 116 -2.45 0.99 13.37
N ASP A 117 -2.60 1.46 12.13
CA ASP A 117 -3.92 1.78 11.57
C ASP A 117 -4.84 0.56 11.57
N ILE A 118 -4.32 -0.59 11.14
CA ILE A 118 -5.08 -1.85 11.09
C ILE A 118 -5.47 -2.31 12.48
N LEU A 119 -4.56 -2.25 13.44
CA LEU A 119 -4.82 -2.63 14.83
C LEU A 119 -5.90 -1.74 15.46
N TYR A 120 -5.83 -0.44 15.20
CA TYR A 120 -6.84 0.49 15.72
C TYR A 120 -8.24 0.12 15.23
N MET A 121 -8.37 -0.09 13.92
CA MET A 121 -9.66 -0.43 13.31
C MET A 121 -10.13 -1.84 13.70
N SER A 122 -9.21 -2.69 14.17
CA SER A 122 -9.53 -4.02 14.72
C SER A 122 -9.93 -3.98 16.21
N GLY A 123 -9.92 -2.80 16.82
CA GLY A 123 -10.27 -2.62 18.23
C GLY A 123 -9.11 -2.73 19.20
N GLU A 124 -7.89 -2.94 18.73
CA GLU A 124 -6.67 -3.06 19.55
C GLU A 124 -5.97 -1.70 19.65
N LYS A 125 -6.63 -0.73 20.27
CA LYS A 125 -6.20 0.68 20.26
C LYS A 125 -4.87 0.93 20.94
N GLU A 126 -4.59 0.26 22.04
CA GLU A 126 -3.32 0.43 22.77
C GLU A 126 -2.13 -0.09 21.96
N LYS A 127 -2.29 -1.27 21.36
CA LYS A 127 -1.28 -1.83 20.46
C LYS A 127 -1.07 -0.96 19.22
N ALA A 128 -2.13 -0.32 18.75
CA ALA A 128 -2.03 0.60 17.61
C ALA A 128 -1.08 1.76 17.93
N VAL A 129 -1.25 2.39 19.09
CA VAL A 129 -0.38 3.50 19.52
C VAL A 129 1.07 3.03 19.62
N GLU A 130 1.31 1.84 20.16
CA GLU A 130 2.67 1.26 20.23
C GLU A 130 3.31 1.16 18.85
N GLN A 131 2.54 0.72 17.84
CA GLN A 131 3.05 0.60 16.47
C GLN A 131 3.30 1.96 15.82
N TRP A 132 2.45 2.94 16.06
CA TRP A 132 2.70 4.32 15.57
C TRP A 132 3.96 4.92 16.20
N ILE A 133 4.17 4.71 17.50
CA ILE A 133 5.39 5.14 18.18
C ILE A 133 6.60 4.45 17.56
N LYS A 134 6.50 3.15 17.28
CA LYS A 134 7.56 2.40 16.62
C LYS A 134 7.87 2.96 15.22
N ALA A 135 6.85 3.32 14.45
CA ALA A 135 7.04 3.95 13.14
C ALA A 135 7.85 5.24 13.25
N LYS A 136 7.55 6.07 14.24
CA LYS A 136 8.30 7.29 14.50
C LYS A 136 9.74 7.01 14.92
N GLU A 137 9.95 6.04 15.79
CA GLU A 137 11.29 5.63 16.23
C GLU A 137 12.13 5.07 15.06
N LEU A 138 11.48 4.43 14.09
CA LEU A 138 12.14 3.94 12.88
C LEU A 138 12.41 5.04 11.84
N GLY A 139 12.01 6.27 12.12
CA GLY A 139 12.38 7.43 11.32
C GLY A 139 11.28 8.07 10.49
N LYS A 140 10.03 7.64 10.62
CA LYS A 140 8.94 8.29 9.88
C LYS A 140 8.64 9.66 10.46
N GLU A 141 8.72 10.69 9.61
CA GLU A 141 8.35 12.06 9.96
C GLU A 141 7.05 12.42 9.24
N SER A 142 5.97 12.62 10.01
CA SER A 142 4.64 12.90 9.49
C SER A 142 3.80 13.58 10.55
N GLU A 143 3.17 14.70 10.21
CA GLU A 143 2.24 15.38 11.12
C GLU A 143 1.06 14.50 11.48
N ILE A 144 0.55 13.71 10.52
CA ILE A 144 -0.57 12.80 10.75
C ILE A 144 -0.16 11.71 11.73
N LEU A 145 1.03 11.14 11.58
CA LEU A 145 1.55 10.15 12.52
C LEU A 145 1.67 10.74 13.93
N ASP A 146 2.25 11.92 14.05
CA ASP A 146 2.39 12.61 15.34
C ASP A 146 1.03 12.84 16.00
N ARG A 147 0.03 13.22 15.21
CA ARG A 147 -1.34 13.42 15.71
C ARG A 147 -1.99 12.09 16.12
N LYS A 148 -1.80 11.02 15.37
CA LYS A 148 -2.31 9.71 15.75
C LYS A 148 -1.75 9.27 17.10
N ILE A 149 -0.47 9.51 17.34
CA ILE A 149 0.18 9.19 18.60
C ILE A 149 -0.36 10.05 19.74
N ALA A 150 -0.46 11.38 19.53
CA ALA A 150 -0.88 12.31 20.57
C ALA A 150 -2.38 12.16 20.92
N GLU A 151 -3.22 12.02 19.91
CA GLU A 151 -4.68 11.93 20.09
C GLU A 151 -5.16 10.49 20.34
N LYS A 152 -4.28 9.50 20.09
CA LYS A 152 -4.56 8.07 20.26
C LYS A 152 -5.75 7.61 19.43
N ILE A 153 -5.86 8.11 18.20
CA ILE A 153 -6.94 7.79 17.26
C ILE A 153 -6.34 7.59 15.86
N TYR A 154 -7.05 6.79 15.06
CA TYR A 154 -6.75 6.70 13.62
C TYR A 154 -7.17 8.01 12.94
N ILE A 155 -6.31 8.49 12.08
CA ILE A 155 -6.56 9.67 11.24
C ILE A 155 -6.24 9.26 9.81
N GLU A 156 -7.22 9.38 8.93
CA GLU A 156 -7.03 9.03 7.52
C GLU A 156 -6.13 10.08 6.85
N GLU A 157 -5.11 9.58 6.13
CA GLU A 157 -4.28 10.44 5.29
C GLU A 157 -5.02 10.75 4.00
N VAL A 158 -5.25 12.03 3.73
CA VAL A 158 -5.92 12.47 2.50
C VAL A 158 -4.85 12.71 1.43
N VAL A 159 -4.97 12.03 0.30
CA VAL A 159 -4.11 12.26 -0.88
C VAL A 159 -4.54 13.58 -1.52
N LYS A 160 -3.67 14.57 -1.45
CA LYS A 160 -3.92 15.90 -2.03
C LYS A 160 -3.38 15.99 -3.45
#